data_fa5981a99789c5c8361a7b70a95b693e
#
_entry.id   fa5981a99789c5c8361a7b70a95b693e
#
_cell.length_a   1.000
_cell.length_b   1.000
_cell.length_c   1.000
_cell.angle_alpha   90.00
_cell.angle_beta   90.00
_cell.angle_gamma   90.00
#
_symmetry.space_group_name_H-M   'P 1'
#
loop_
_entity.id
_entity.type
_entity.pdbx_description
1 polymer ?
#
loop_
_entity_poly.entity_id
_entity_poly.type
_entity_poly.pdbx_seq_one_letter_code
_entity_poly.pdbx_strand_id
1 'polypeptide(L)'
;MSRREECRKVLQRELSRWSSMSCKDVLAELRARDVYEVVAESKQYQVEVVLLENTPEYLHVSIAVDDGSLPASFFPESESLICRNA
;
A
#
# COMPACT_ATOMS: atom_id res chain seq x y z
N MET A 1 -21.75 5.37 -1.82
CA MET A 1 -20.32 5.66 -1.56
C MET A 1 -19.58 5.69 -2.88
N SER A 2 -18.71 6.67 -3.09
CA SER A 2 -17.99 6.78 -4.33
C SER A 2 -16.86 5.73 -4.40
N ARG A 3 -16.45 5.42 -5.64
CA ARG A 3 -15.34 4.50 -5.87
C ARG A 3 -14.05 4.97 -5.18
N ARG A 4 -13.81 6.28 -5.20
CA ARG A 4 -12.64 6.87 -4.55
C ARG A 4 -12.66 6.62 -3.04
N GLU A 5 -13.83 6.75 -2.42
CA GLU A 5 -13.97 6.51 -0.99
C GLU A 5 -13.76 5.04 -0.65
N GLU A 6 -14.24 4.14 -1.50
CA GLU A 6 -14.03 2.71 -1.30
C GLU A 6 -12.54 2.36 -1.40
N CYS A 7 -11.85 2.88 -2.42
CA CYS A 7 -10.42 2.67 -2.56
C CYS A 7 -9.67 3.23 -1.36
N ARG A 8 -10.10 4.40 -0.86
CA ARG A 8 -9.45 5.01 0.30
C ARG A 8 -9.62 4.17 1.55
N LYS A 9 -10.77 3.54 1.73
CA LYS A 9 -10.98 2.63 2.87
C LYS A 9 -10.05 1.44 2.81
N VAL A 10 -9.89 0.85 1.62
CA VAL A 10 -8.97 -0.26 1.43
C VAL A 10 -7.54 0.21 1.70
N LEU A 11 -7.18 1.39 1.18
CA LEU A 11 -5.87 1.97 1.40
C LEU A 11 -5.57 2.15 2.89
N GLN A 12 -6.51 2.71 3.66
CA GLN A 12 -6.32 2.92 5.09
C GLN A 12 -6.13 1.59 5.83
N ARG A 13 -6.88 0.57 5.43
CA ARG A 13 -6.75 -0.75 6.03
C ARG A 13 -5.37 -1.35 5.75
N GLU A 14 -4.91 -1.26 4.50
CA GLU A 14 -3.60 -1.78 4.14
C GLU A 14 -2.47 -0.96 4.77
N LEU A 15 -2.65 0.35 4.85
CA LEU A 15 -1.69 1.21 5.53
C LEU A 15 -1.53 0.82 6.99
N SER A 16 -2.64 0.56 7.69
CA SER A 16 -2.61 0.10 9.09
C SER A 16 -1.90 -1.24 9.22
N ARG A 17 -2.18 -2.16 8.29
CA ARG A 17 -1.54 -3.47 8.30
C ARG A 17 -0.02 -3.35 8.17
N TRP A 18 0.44 -2.58 7.18
CA TRP A 18 1.87 -2.42 6.95
C TRP A 18 2.55 -1.62 8.06
N SER A 19 1.87 -0.62 8.61
CA SER A 19 2.45 0.20 9.67
C SER A 19 2.58 -0.54 11.00
N SER A 20 1.82 -1.62 11.18
CA SER A 20 1.93 -2.45 12.39
C SER A 20 3.09 -3.44 12.35
N MET A 21 3.74 -3.59 11.18
CA MET A 21 4.86 -4.49 11.01
C MET A 21 6.17 -3.81 11.41
N SER A 22 7.13 -4.61 11.88
CA SER A 22 8.48 -4.07 12.10
C SER A 22 9.15 -3.77 10.75
N CYS A 23 10.15 -2.90 10.76
CA CYS A 23 10.88 -2.59 9.53
C CYS A 23 11.48 -3.84 8.91
N LYS A 24 11.99 -4.73 9.75
CA LYS A 24 12.55 -6.00 9.28
C LYS A 24 11.51 -6.83 8.54
N ASP A 25 10.29 -6.90 9.10
CA ASP A 25 9.21 -7.66 8.47
C ASP A 25 8.74 -7.02 7.18
N VAL A 26 8.68 -5.70 7.14
CA VAL A 26 8.34 -4.98 5.93
C VAL A 26 9.34 -5.30 4.82
N LEU A 27 10.62 -5.27 5.11
CA LEU A 27 11.65 -5.60 4.12
C LEU A 27 11.55 -7.04 3.65
N ALA A 28 11.27 -7.97 4.57
CA ALA A 28 11.17 -9.38 4.22
C ALA A 28 9.99 -9.65 3.29
N GLU A 29 8.87 -9.00 3.54
CA GLU A 29 7.66 -9.15 2.72
C GLU A 29 7.81 -8.45 1.37
N LEU A 30 8.39 -7.25 1.39
CA LEU A 30 8.27 -6.32 0.27
C LEU A 30 9.23 -6.59 -0.88
N ARG A 31 10.48 -6.92 -0.60
CA ARG A 31 11.51 -7.13 -1.62
C ARG A 31 11.51 -6.07 -2.71
N ALA A 32 11.43 -4.81 -2.33
CA ALA A 32 11.38 -3.63 -3.19
C ALA A 32 10.01 -3.31 -3.77
N ARG A 33 9.23 -4.30 -4.20
CA ARG A 33 7.91 -4.06 -4.76
C ARG A 33 7.03 -5.29 -4.58
N ASP A 34 5.80 -5.07 -4.18
CA ASP A 34 4.82 -6.13 -4.05
C ASP A 34 3.49 -5.65 -4.64
N VAL A 35 2.84 -6.52 -5.41
CA VAL A 35 1.52 -6.25 -5.98
C VAL A 35 0.62 -7.42 -5.61
N TYR A 36 -0.49 -7.14 -4.97
CA TYR A 36 -1.43 -8.19 -4.58
C TYR A 36 -2.86 -7.69 -4.66
N GLU A 37 -3.80 -8.63 -4.59
CA GLU A 37 -5.21 -8.30 -4.65
C GLU A 37 -5.85 -8.44 -3.28
N VAL A 38 -6.82 -7.56 -3.02
CA VAL A 38 -7.61 -7.58 -1.80
C VAL A 38 -9.07 -7.58 -2.20
N VAL A 39 -9.86 -8.42 -1.53
CA VAL A 39 -11.31 -8.44 -1.73
C VAL A 39 -11.95 -7.70 -0.58
N ALA A 40 -12.77 -6.71 -0.89
CA ALA A 40 -13.52 -5.93 0.09
C ALA A 40 -14.90 -5.64 -0.47
N GLU A 41 -15.93 -5.93 0.31
CA GLU A 41 -17.32 -5.68 -0.09
C GLU A 41 -17.66 -6.24 -1.48
N SER A 42 -17.24 -7.47 -1.72
CA SER A 42 -17.47 -8.22 -2.98
C SER A 42 -16.77 -7.64 -4.20
N LYS A 43 -15.82 -6.72 -4.00
CA LYS A 43 -14.99 -6.17 -5.08
C LYS A 43 -13.55 -6.53 -4.87
N GLN A 44 -12.83 -6.66 -5.98
CA GLN A 44 -11.38 -6.87 -5.95
C GLN A 44 -10.67 -5.55 -6.14
N TYR A 45 -9.65 -5.33 -5.32
CA TYR A 45 -8.79 -4.15 -5.41
C TYR A 45 -7.36 -4.60 -5.60
N GLN A 46 -6.63 -3.89 -6.44
CA GLN A 46 -5.20 -4.13 -6.62
C GLN A 46 -4.43 -3.19 -5.70
N VAL A 47 -3.50 -3.76 -4.95
CA VAL A 47 -2.66 -3.00 -4.02
C VAL A 47 -1.22 -3.12 -4.50
N GLU A 48 -0.57 -1.98 -4.66
CA GLU A 48 0.84 -1.95 -5.03
C GLU A 48 1.63 -1.29 -3.90
N VAL A 49 2.64 -1.98 -3.41
CA VAL A 49 3.50 -1.49 -2.34
C VAL A 49 4.91 -1.39 -2.90
N VAL A 50 5.50 -0.21 -2.83
CA VAL A 50 6.82 0.07 -3.41
C VAL A 50 7.74 0.65 -2.35
N LEU A 51 8.95 0.10 -2.26
CA LEU A 51 9.98 0.63 -1.39
C LEU A 51 10.66 1.79 -2.12
N LEU A 52 10.47 3.00 -1.61
CA LEU A 52 11.02 4.21 -2.22
C LEU A 52 12.43 4.51 -1.70
N GLU A 53 12.66 4.32 -0.40
CA GLU A 53 13.94 4.53 0.21
C GLU A 53 14.22 3.47 1.26
N ASN A 54 15.46 3.02 1.32
CA ASN A 54 15.91 2.11 2.34
C ASN A 54 17.22 2.66 2.91
N THR A 55 17.13 3.25 4.09
CA THR A 55 18.29 3.83 4.77
C THR A 55 18.54 3.12 6.09
N PRO A 56 19.70 3.28 6.71
CA PRO A 56 19.92 2.69 8.03
C PRO A 56 18.95 3.20 9.10
N GLU A 57 18.33 4.35 8.87
CA GLU A 57 17.47 4.99 9.88
C GLU A 57 15.99 4.70 9.63
N TYR A 58 15.59 4.48 8.38
CA TYR A 58 14.16 4.31 8.06
C TYR A 58 13.96 3.65 6.70
N LEU A 59 12.73 3.16 6.52
CA LEU A 59 12.23 2.72 5.22
C LEU A 59 11.10 3.68 4.82
N HIS A 60 11.11 4.11 3.57
CA HIS A 60 10.03 4.90 3.01
C HIS A 60 9.29 4.06 1.98
N VAL A 61 8.01 3.84 2.21
CA VAL A 61 7.20 2.90 1.45
C VAL A 61 5.96 3.62 0.91
N SER A 62 5.63 3.38 -0.33
CA SER A 62 4.41 3.90 -0.95
C SER A 62 3.41 2.77 -1.13
N ILE A 63 2.15 3.02 -0.81
CA ILE A 63 1.04 2.06 -0.99
C ILE A 63 0.01 2.73 -1.89
N ALA A 64 -0.38 2.05 -2.97
CA ALA A 64 -1.40 2.54 -3.88
C ALA A 64 -2.48 1.49 -4.06
N VAL A 65 -3.72 1.92 -4.16
CA VAL A 65 -4.87 1.04 -4.32
C VAL A 65 -5.70 1.51 -5.51
N ASP A 66 -6.09 0.58 -6.38
CA ASP A 66 -7.06 0.87 -7.42
C ASP A 66 -8.02 -0.31 -7.57
N ASP A 67 -9.18 -0.07 -8.17
CA ASP A 67 -10.21 -1.09 -8.32
C ASP A 67 -10.16 -1.77 -9.70
N GLY A 68 -9.14 -1.46 -10.51
CA GLY A 68 -8.97 -2.06 -11.83
C GLY A 68 -9.90 -1.53 -12.90
N SER A 69 -10.81 -0.62 -12.57
CA SER A 69 -11.80 -0.12 -13.53
C SER A 69 -11.29 1.04 -14.38
N LEU A 70 -10.16 1.61 -13.99
CA LEU A 70 -9.55 2.72 -14.72
C LEU A 70 -8.12 2.33 -15.12
N PRO A 71 -7.62 2.87 -16.24
CA PRO A 71 -6.22 2.69 -16.59
C PRO A 71 -5.31 3.16 -15.44
N ALA A 72 -4.18 2.50 -15.28
CA ALA A 72 -3.24 2.81 -14.22
C ALA A 72 -2.76 4.26 -14.24
N SER A 73 -2.91 4.94 -15.36
CA SER A 73 -2.56 6.36 -15.48
C SER A 73 -3.55 7.29 -14.81
N PHE A 74 -4.70 6.78 -14.34
CA PHE A 74 -5.71 7.59 -13.68
C PHE A 74 -5.65 7.39 -12.17
N PHE A 75 -4.92 8.23 -11.51
CA PHE A 75 -4.97 8.56 -10.08
C PHE A 75 -5.41 7.45 -9.12
N PRO A 76 -4.63 6.41 -8.90
CA PRO A 76 -4.93 5.51 -7.80
C PRO A 76 -4.84 6.27 -6.48
N GLU A 77 -5.63 5.87 -5.49
CA GLU A 77 -5.47 6.42 -4.15
C GLU A 77 -4.17 5.87 -3.59
N SER A 78 -3.34 6.75 -3.08
CA SER A 78 -2.03 6.35 -2.56
C SER A 78 -1.63 7.14 -1.32
N GLU A 79 -0.81 6.51 -0.51
CA GLU A 79 -0.25 7.10 0.70
C GLU A 79 1.15 6.53 0.88
N SER A 80 1.98 7.27 1.59
CA SER A 80 3.29 6.74 1.95
C SER A 80 3.37 6.55 3.45
N LEU A 81 4.27 5.67 3.85
CA LEU A 81 4.51 5.40 5.25
C LEU A 81 6.02 5.36 5.49
N ILE A 82 6.44 5.82 6.65
CA ILE A 82 7.84 5.74 7.06
C ILE A 82 7.93 4.78 8.23
N CYS A 83 8.71 3.73 8.06
CA CYS A 83 9.00 2.76 9.09
C CYS A 83 10.39 3.07 9.66
N ARG A 84 10.45 3.50 10.90
CA ARG A 84 11.72 3.88 11.52
C ARG A 84 12.37 2.70 12.20
N ASN A 85 13.66 2.55 11.95
CA ASN A 85 14.45 1.57 12.67
C ASN A 85 14.71 2.12 14.08
N ALA A 86 14.37 1.31 15.07
CA ALA A 86 14.56 1.70 16.46
C ALA A 86 16.04 1.58 16.86
#